data_08975492b9aba0992dba062573ea6ecf
#
_entry.id   08975492b9aba0992dba062573ea6ecf
#
_cell.length_a   1.000
_cell.length_b   1.000
_cell.length_c   1.000
_cell.angle_alpha   90.00
_cell.angle_beta   90.00
_cell.angle_gamma   90.00
#
_symmetry.space_group_name_H-M   'P 1'
#
loop_
_entity.id
_entity.type
_entity.pdbx_description
1 polymer ?
#
loop_
_entity_poly.entity_id
_entity_poly.type
_entity_poly.pdbx_seq_one_letter_code
_entity_poly.pdbx_strand_id
1 'polypeptide(L)'
;MNKVSATQWWGFLLISLFFGETITEGSFLNQSFEAFQQPSGLYWMGTDDLGRDLWTGVVQGLHNSLIIGLGVTILAYSIGLTLGMISGFFGGILDLLLLKLSEVFVILPRFLIVILSASLLGQGVLILILTLGFFSWTTIYRIVRSEVLSLRRREYVLAAVALGSSPEWIGRKHLFPAVLPLVLSIAPLSICHAILTEAGISFLGLGDSENVSIGYLISNANNFIFSSWWMFFFPGASLTLTVMGFSLISYQK
;
A
#
# COMPACT_ATOMS: atom_id res chain seq x y z
N MET A 1 4.82 22.80 11.58
CA MET A 1 4.76 21.45 12.18
C MET A 1 6.18 20.88 12.14
N ASN A 2 6.73 20.49 13.29
CA ASN A 2 8.17 20.23 13.43
C ASN A 2 8.65 19.00 12.64
N LYS A 3 9.84 19.11 12.01
CA LYS A 3 10.56 17.99 11.37
C LYS A 3 10.74 16.76 12.29
N VAL A 4 10.72 16.98 13.60
CA VAL A 4 10.83 15.94 14.64
C VAL A 4 9.64 14.96 14.62
N SER A 5 8.43 15.41 14.26
CA SER A 5 7.25 14.54 14.23
C SER A 5 7.29 13.49 13.12
N ALA A 6 7.81 13.82 11.94
CA ALA A 6 7.87 12.86 10.82
C ALA A 6 8.91 11.76 11.07
N THR A 7 10.08 12.10 11.64
CA THR A 7 11.11 11.10 11.95
C THR A 7 10.65 10.12 13.02
N GLN A 8 9.82 10.56 13.97
CA GLN A 8 9.25 9.68 14.99
C GLN A 8 8.22 8.71 14.40
N TRP A 9 7.39 9.18 13.45
CA TRP A 9 6.46 8.31 12.74
C TRP A 9 7.14 7.27 11.86
N TRP A 10 8.23 7.65 11.17
CA TRP A 10 9.06 6.70 10.45
C TRP A 10 9.65 5.63 11.38
N GLY A 11 10.12 6.04 12.56
CA GLY A 11 10.60 5.10 13.57
C GLY A 11 9.53 4.10 13.99
N PHE A 12 8.33 4.57 14.30
CA PHE A 12 7.20 3.70 14.69
C PHE A 12 6.79 2.73 13.57
N LEU A 13 6.66 3.21 12.33
CA LEU A 13 6.30 2.39 11.18
C LEU A 13 7.38 1.35 10.86
N LEU A 14 8.66 1.73 10.96
CA LEU A 14 9.77 0.80 10.75
C LEU A 14 9.85 -0.24 11.88
N ILE A 15 9.63 0.16 13.13
CA ILE A 15 9.61 -0.76 14.27
C ILE A 15 8.47 -1.77 14.08
N SER A 16 7.26 -1.33 13.72
CA SER A 16 6.14 -2.25 13.48
C SER A 16 6.37 -3.17 12.28
N LEU A 17 7.06 -2.70 11.24
CA LEU A 17 7.39 -3.50 10.05
C LEU A 17 8.45 -4.58 10.35
N PHE A 18 9.53 -4.22 11.07
CA PHE A 18 10.67 -5.12 11.26
C PHE A 18 10.56 -5.98 12.53
N PHE A 19 9.85 -5.49 13.53
CA PHE A 19 9.80 -6.12 14.85
C PHE A 19 8.39 -6.59 15.24
N GLY A 20 7.39 -6.47 14.35
CA GLY A 20 6.01 -6.85 14.65
C GLY A 20 5.88 -8.30 15.17
N GLU A 21 6.59 -9.24 14.57
CA GLU A 21 6.58 -10.64 15.01
C GLU A 21 7.43 -10.90 16.27
N THR A 22 8.47 -10.09 16.49
CA THR A 22 9.40 -10.28 17.63
C THR A 22 8.92 -9.59 18.91
N ILE A 23 8.04 -8.60 18.80
CA ILE A 23 7.47 -7.86 19.95
C ILE A 23 6.37 -8.67 20.64
N THR A 24 5.75 -9.60 19.93
CA THR A 24 4.62 -10.40 20.42
C THR A 24 5.06 -11.85 20.72
N GLU A 25 4.70 -12.35 21.90
CA GLU A 25 4.93 -13.76 22.26
C GLU A 25 3.89 -14.65 21.56
N GLY A 26 4.27 -15.31 20.48
CA GLY A 26 3.44 -16.25 19.73
C GLY A 26 2.52 -15.63 18.68
N SER A 27 1.79 -16.47 17.96
CA SER A 27 0.83 -16.05 16.95
C SER A 27 -0.49 -15.69 17.60
N PHE A 28 -1.09 -14.55 17.19
CA PHE A 28 -2.43 -14.14 17.61
C PHE A 28 -3.47 -15.25 17.44
N LEU A 29 -3.42 -16.00 16.35
CA LEU A 29 -4.39 -17.06 16.05
C LEU A 29 -4.31 -18.26 17.00
N ASN A 30 -3.20 -18.46 17.66
CA ASN A 30 -2.96 -19.61 18.56
C ASN A 30 -3.15 -19.28 20.04
N GLN A 31 -3.50 -18.04 20.38
CA GLN A 31 -3.74 -17.63 21.76
C GLN A 31 -5.14 -18.03 22.21
N SER A 32 -5.28 -18.41 23.48
CA SER A 32 -6.57 -18.77 24.08
C SER A 32 -6.55 -18.38 25.56
N PHE A 33 -7.05 -17.19 25.85
CA PHE A 33 -7.30 -16.68 27.19
C PHE A 33 -8.80 -16.63 27.46
N GLU A 34 -9.24 -15.88 28.45
CA GLU A 34 -10.67 -15.61 28.64
C GLU A 34 -11.18 -14.60 27.59
N ALA A 35 -12.31 -14.91 26.96
CA ALA A 35 -12.92 -14.05 25.95
C ALA A 35 -13.47 -12.75 26.56
N PHE A 36 -13.48 -11.69 25.76
CA PHE A 36 -14.07 -10.37 26.10
C PHE A 36 -13.50 -9.70 27.35
N GLN A 37 -12.27 -9.99 27.74
CA GLN A 37 -11.64 -9.24 28.81
C GLN A 37 -11.39 -7.81 28.41
N GLN A 38 -11.76 -6.88 29.30
CA GLN A 38 -11.54 -5.45 29.09
C GLN A 38 -10.05 -5.10 29.13
N PRO A 39 -9.64 -3.98 28.49
CA PRO A 39 -8.30 -3.45 28.61
C PRO A 39 -7.84 -3.33 30.07
N SER A 40 -6.69 -3.92 30.37
CA SER A 40 -6.12 -4.01 31.73
C SER A 40 -4.61 -3.99 31.71
N GLY A 41 -3.96 -4.02 32.88
CA GLY A 41 -2.50 -4.11 32.99
C GLY A 41 -1.91 -5.42 32.43
N LEU A 42 -2.72 -6.48 32.33
CA LEU A 42 -2.34 -7.77 31.77
C LEU A 42 -2.60 -7.83 30.27
N TYR A 43 -3.75 -7.31 29.81
CA TYR A 43 -4.16 -7.22 28.41
C TYR A 43 -4.36 -5.76 28.04
N TRP A 44 -3.37 -5.12 27.46
CA TRP A 44 -3.35 -3.67 27.22
C TRP A 44 -4.51 -3.19 26.34
N MET A 45 -4.89 -3.98 25.34
CA MET A 45 -6.02 -3.69 24.45
C MET A 45 -7.25 -4.60 24.71
N GLY A 46 -7.19 -5.45 25.76
CA GLY A 46 -8.19 -6.45 26.03
C GLY A 46 -8.07 -7.70 25.16
N THR A 47 -9.06 -8.60 25.25
CA THR A 47 -9.13 -9.82 24.45
C THR A 47 -10.34 -9.79 23.51
N ASP A 48 -10.29 -10.61 22.46
CA ASP A 48 -11.37 -10.76 21.49
C ASP A 48 -12.41 -11.83 21.93
N ASP A 49 -13.32 -12.17 21.01
CA ASP A 49 -14.38 -13.15 21.17
C ASP A 49 -13.88 -14.60 21.37
N LEU A 50 -12.64 -14.89 20.93
CA LEU A 50 -11.96 -16.18 21.09
C LEU A 50 -10.92 -16.16 22.22
N GLY A 51 -10.84 -15.08 22.99
CA GLY A 51 -9.86 -14.92 24.06
C GLY A 51 -8.44 -14.65 23.55
N ARG A 52 -8.26 -14.11 22.35
CA ARG A 52 -6.94 -13.76 21.80
C ARG A 52 -6.57 -12.34 22.23
N ASP A 53 -5.27 -12.12 22.54
CA ASP A 53 -4.79 -10.80 22.94
C ASP A 53 -4.82 -9.81 21.77
N LEU A 54 -5.62 -8.75 21.92
CA LEU A 54 -5.85 -7.78 20.86
C LEU A 54 -4.61 -6.93 20.55
N TRP A 55 -3.73 -6.69 21.52
CA TRP A 55 -2.45 -6.01 21.28
C TRP A 55 -1.60 -6.80 20.27
N THR A 56 -1.45 -8.10 20.50
CA THR A 56 -0.75 -9.01 19.59
C THR A 56 -1.39 -8.98 18.19
N GLY A 57 -2.73 -9.04 18.13
CA GLY A 57 -3.46 -8.96 16.88
C GLY A 57 -3.23 -7.66 16.11
N VAL A 58 -3.25 -6.51 16.80
CA VAL A 58 -3.01 -5.20 16.19
C VAL A 58 -1.57 -5.09 15.66
N VAL A 59 -0.57 -5.53 16.44
CA VAL A 59 0.84 -5.45 16.01
C VAL A 59 1.09 -6.35 14.78
N GLN A 60 0.62 -7.60 14.81
CA GLN A 60 0.76 -8.52 13.67
C GLN A 60 -0.08 -8.07 12.48
N GLY A 61 -1.30 -7.57 12.71
CA GLY A 61 -2.15 -7.03 11.68
C GLY A 61 -1.55 -5.81 10.98
N LEU A 62 -0.92 -4.89 11.72
CA LEU A 62 -0.17 -3.76 11.14
C LEU A 62 1.01 -4.24 10.30
N HIS A 63 1.77 -5.19 10.79
CA HIS A 63 2.90 -5.78 10.06
C HIS A 63 2.46 -6.33 8.71
N ASN A 64 1.43 -7.17 8.68
CA ASN A 64 0.90 -7.78 7.46
C ASN A 64 0.30 -6.74 6.51
N SER A 65 -0.49 -5.79 7.01
CA SER A 65 -1.05 -4.71 6.19
C SER A 65 0.05 -3.82 5.58
N LEU A 66 1.17 -3.58 6.30
CA LEU A 66 2.32 -2.84 5.77
C LEU A 66 3.05 -3.63 4.68
N ILE A 67 3.26 -4.93 4.85
CA ILE A 67 3.88 -5.80 3.83
C ILE A 67 3.05 -5.76 2.55
N ILE A 68 1.72 -5.92 2.67
CA ILE A 68 0.82 -5.87 1.52
C ILE A 68 0.86 -4.50 0.86
N GLY A 69 0.74 -3.42 1.64
CA GLY A 69 0.76 -2.05 1.13
C GLY A 69 2.05 -1.70 0.38
N LEU A 70 3.20 -2.11 0.93
CA LEU A 70 4.51 -1.94 0.28
C LEU A 70 4.63 -2.81 -0.97
N GLY A 71 4.27 -4.08 -0.90
CA GLY A 71 4.33 -5.02 -2.04
C GLY A 71 3.48 -4.56 -3.21
N VAL A 72 2.24 -4.15 -2.95
CA VAL A 72 1.32 -3.57 -3.95
C VAL A 72 1.93 -2.32 -4.58
N THR A 73 2.48 -1.43 -3.76
CA THR A 73 3.09 -0.18 -4.24
C THR A 73 4.32 -0.46 -5.10
N ILE A 74 5.23 -1.32 -4.66
CA ILE A 74 6.44 -1.70 -5.43
C ILE A 74 6.05 -2.27 -6.78
N LEU A 75 5.09 -3.20 -6.84
CA LEU A 75 4.65 -3.81 -8.09
C LEU A 75 3.99 -2.78 -9.03
N ALA A 76 3.07 -1.97 -8.52
CA ALA A 76 2.39 -0.93 -9.29
C ALA A 76 3.38 0.10 -9.85
N TYR A 77 4.38 0.49 -9.04
CA TYR A 77 5.41 1.45 -9.42
C TYR A 77 6.38 0.88 -10.45
N SER A 78 6.79 -0.36 -10.31
CA SER A 78 7.65 -1.05 -11.28
C SER A 78 7.01 -1.08 -12.66
N ILE A 79 5.73 -1.47 -12.74
CA ILE A 79 4.99 -1.51 -14.00
C ILE A 79 4.71 -0.09 -14.52
N GLY A 80 4.16 0.78 -13.67
CA GLY A 80 3.74 2.12 -14.06
C GLY A 80 4.90 3.02 -14.48
N LEU A 81 6.04 2.97 -13.77
CA LEU A 81 7.24 3.71 -14.11
C LEU A 81 7.82 3.23 -15.46
N THR A 82 7.96 1.93 -15.64
CA THR A 82 8.49 1.36 -16.87
C THR A 82 7.63 1.70 -18.10
N LEU A 83 6.32 1.43 -18.01
CA LEU A 83 5.40 1.70 -19.11
C LEU A 83 5.21 3.20 -19.35
N GLY A 84 5.20 4.02 -18.30
CA GLY A 84 5.12 5.48 -18.42
C GLY A 84 6.33 6.10 -19.05
N MET A 85 7.53 5.63 -18.71
CA MET A 85 8.79 6.03 -19.34
C MET A 85 8.82 5.66 -20.84
N ILE A 86 8.47 4.43 -21.18
CA ILE A 86 8.43 3.94 -22.56
C ILE A 86 7.41 4.74 -23.37
N SER A 87 6.18 4.85 -22.89
CA SER A 87 5.07 5.55 -23.54
C SER A 87 5.42 7.04 -23.78
N GLY A 88 5.81 7.74 -22.72
CA GLY A 88 6.14 9.16 -22.79
C GLY A 88 7.38 9.45 -23.66
N PHE A 89 8.36 8.53 -23.67
CA PHE A 89 9.59 8.72 -24.45
C PHE A 89 9.40 8.41 -25.94
N PHE A 90 8.85 7.27 -26.30
CA PHE A 90 8.74 6.88 -27.72
C PHE A 90 7.55 7.57 -28.42
N GLY A 91 6.43 7.75 -27.71
CA GLY A 91 5.24 8.37 -28.31
C GLY A 91 4.59 7.51 -29.40
N GLY A 92 3.86 8.17 -30.32
CA GLY A 92 3.27 7.52 -31.49
C GLY A 92 2.21 6.45 -31.16
N ILE A 93 2.20 5.38 -31.94
CA ILE A 93 1.23 4.26 -31.81
C ILE A 93 1.40 3.52 -30.49
N LEU A 94 2.64 3.32 -30.04
CA LEU A 94 2.93 2.66 -28.77
C LEU A 94 2.30 3.41 -27.58
N ASP A 95 2.45 4.72 -27.57
CA ASP A 95 1.86 5.60 -26.57
C ASP A 95 0.32 5.52 -26.60
N LEU A 96 -0.27 5.56 -27.79
CA LEU A 96 -1.72 5.43 -27.96
C LEU A 96 -2.25 4.09 -27.43
N LEU A 97 -1.57 2.99 -27.74
CA LEU A 97 -1.98 1.65 -27.29
C LEU A 97 -1.89 1.51 -25.76
N LEU A 98 -0.78 1.96 -25.13
CA LEU A 98 -0.61 1.92 -23.69
C LEU A 98 -1.60 2.83 -22.97
N LEU A 99 -1.92 3.99 -23.55
CA LEU A 99 -2.95 4.89 -23.02
C LEU A 99 -4.33 4.21 -23.04
N LYS A 100 -4.72 3.63 -24.18
CA LYS A 100 -5.99 2.90 -24.29
C LYS A 100 -6.06 1.71 -23.34
N LEU A 101 -4.97 0.95 -23.21
CA LEU A 101 -4.88 -0.13 -22.24
C LEU A 101 -5.10 0.41 -20.81
N SER A 102 -4.47 1.52 -20.44
CA SER A 102 -4.65 2.13 -19.12
C SER A 102 -6.09 2.58 -18.86
N GLU A 103 -6.82 3.03 -19.90
CA GLU A 103 -8.23 3.41 -19.78
C GLU A 103 -9.10 2.19 -19.44
N VAL A 104 -8.88 1.04 -20.08
CA VAL A 104 -9.59 -0.21 -19.78
C VAL A 104 -9.39 -0.60 -18.31
N PHE A 105 -8.15 -0.55 -17.80
CA PHE A 105 -7.87 -0.89 -16.41
C PHE A 105 -8.53 0.04 -15.38
N VAL A 106 -8.73 1.32 -15.73
CA VAL A 106 -9.40 2.28 -14.84
C VAL A 106 -10.91 2.05 -14.77
N ILE A 107 -11.53 1.60 -15.87
CA ILE A 107 -12.98 1.31 -15.92
C ILE A 107 -13.33 0.08 -15.07
N LEU A 108 -12.41 -0.88 -14.96
CA LEU A 108 -12.65 -2.11 -14.22
C LEU A 108 -12.81 -1.84 -12.71
N PRO A 109 -13.91 -2.31 -12.08
CA PRO A 109 -14.10 -2.15 -10.65
C PRO A 109 -13.09 -3.00 -9.88
N ARG A 110 -12.11 -2.36 -9.24
CA ARG A 110 -11.01 -3.05 -8.54
C ARG A 110 -11.48 -4.09 -7.53
N PHE A 111 -12.52 -3.78 -6.75
CA PHE A 111 -13.09 -4.70 -5.77
C PHE A 111 -13.60 -5.99 -6.42
N LEU A 112 -14.31 -5.89 -7.54
CA LEU A 112 -14.81 -7.08 -8.25
C LEU A 112 -13.68 -7.98 -8.73
N ILE A 113 -12.59 -7.38 -9.20
CA ILE A 113 -11.43 -8.16 -9.67
C ILE A 113 -10.75 -8.88 -8.50
N VAL A 114 -10.60 -8.22 -7.35
CA VAL A 114 -10.02 -8.88 -6.17
C VAL A 114 -10.91 -10.02 -5.68
N ILE A 115 -12.24 -9.82 -5.63
CA ILE A 115 -13.19 -10.88 -5.28
C ILE A 115 -13.05 -12.07 -6.24
N LEU A 116 -13.00 -11.81 -7.54
CA LEU A 116 -12.84 -12.84 -8.55
C LEU A 116 -11.48 -13.56 -8.40
N SER A 117 -10.39 -12.81 -8.16
CA SER A 117 -9.06 -13.39 -7.94
C SER A 117 -9.03 -14.28 -6.71
N ALA A 118 -9.60 -13.81 -5.59
CA ALA A 118 -9.68 -14.59 -4.36
C ALA A 118 -10.50 -15.88 -4.54
N SER A 119 -11.57 -15.82 -5.34
CA SER A 119 -12.42 -16.98 -5.63
C SER A 119 -11.75 -18.00 -6.54
N LEU A 120 -10.91 -17.56 -7.51
CA LEU A 120 -10.29 -18.44 -8.49
C LEU A 120 -8.90 -18.93 -8.08
N LEU A 121 -8.11 -18.09 -7.44
CA LEU A 121 -6.71 -18.36 -7.11
C LEU A 121 -6.52 -18.69 -5.61
N GLY A 122 -7.57 -18.53 -4.82
CA GLY A 122 -7.52 -18.65 -3.37
C GLY A 122 -7.22 -17.33 -2.66
N GLN A 123 -7.13 -17.39 -1.33
CA GLN A 123 -6.81 -16.26 -0.46
C GLN A 123 -5.33 -16.29 -0.07
N GLY A 124 -4.71 -15.13 0.15
CA GLY A 124 -3.32 -15.05 0.61
C GLY A 124 -2.67 -13.72 0.29
N VAL A 125 -1.66 -13.36 1.08
CA VAL A 125 -0.89 -12.10 0.95
C VAL A 125 -0.35 -11.91 -0.47
N LEU A 126 0.23 -12.95 -1.07
CA LEU A 126 0.82 -12.87 -2.40
C LEU A 126 -0.24 -12.59 -3.47
N ILE A 127 -1.40 -13.24 -3.38
CA ILE A 127 -2.51 -13.05 -4.33
C ILE A 127 -3.05 -11.62 -4.25
N LEU A 128 -3.19 -11.08 -3.03
CA LEU A 128 -3.58 -9.69 -2.81
C LEU A 128 -2.55 -8.72 -3.41
N ILE A 129 -1.26 -8.92 -3.16
CA ILE A 129 -0.17 -8.08 -3.70
C ILE A 129 -0.20 -8.10 -5.23
N LEU A 130 -0.27 -9.29 -5.84
CA LEU A 130 -0.25 -9.43 -7.29
C LEU A 130 -1.49 -8.79 -7.92
N THR A 131 -2.68 -9.07 -7.38
CA THR A 131 -3.93 -8.54 -7.93
C THR A 131 -3.99 -7.02 -7.77
N LEU A 132 -3.85 -6.51 -6.55
CA LEU A 132 -3.93 -5.06 -6.29
C LEU A 132 -2.81 -4.30 -7.00
N GLY A 133 -1.59 -4.80 -6.99
CA GLY A 133 -0.44 -4.16 -7.63
C GLY A 133 -0.59 -4.12 -9.15
N PHE A 134 -1.03 -5.24 -9.76
CA PHE A 134 -1.25 -5.33 -11.20
C PHE A 134 -2.39 -4.41 -11.68
N PHE A 135 -3.38 -4.09 -10.87
CA PHE A 135 -4.44 -3.16 -11.24
C PHE A 135 -4.21 -1.71 -10.81
N SER A 136 -3.15 -1.43 -10.05
CA SER A 136 -2.83 -0.09 -9.54
C SER A 136 -1.81 0.68 -10.37
N TRP A 137 -1.13 0.06 -11.34
CA TRP A 137 -0.07 0.69 -12.14
C TRP A 137 -0.52 1.89 -12.96
N THR A 138 -1.80 1.97 -13.33
CA THR A 138 -2.33 2.98 -14.25
C THR A 138 -2.20 4.41 -13.75
N THR A 139 -2.30 4.62 -12.44
CA THR A 139 -2.13 5.94 -11.82
C THR A 139 -0.71 6.44 -11.98
N ILE A 140 0.28 5.61 -11.66
CA ILE A 140 1.70 5.94 -11.77
C ILE A 140 2.11 6.08 -13.24
N TYR A 141 1.64 5.20 -14.10
CA TYR A 141 1.82 5.28 -15.55
C TYR A 141 1.46 6.67 -16.09
N ARG A 142 0.26 7.17 -15.76
CA ARG A 142 -0.22 8.48 -16.25
C ARG A 142 0.64 9.64 -15.76
N ILE A 143 1.04 9.61 -14.50
CA ILE A 143 1.90 10.63 -13.90
C ILE A 143 3.26 10.63 -14.58
N VAL A 144 3.90 9.48 -14.67
CA VAL A 144 5.23 9.32 -15.31
C VAL A 144 5.18 9.70 -16.78
N ARG A 145 4.19 9.21 -17.52
CA ARG A 145 3.99 9.57 -18.93
C ARG A 145 3.87 11.08 -19.13
N SER A 146 3.04 11.73 -18.33
CA SER A 146 2.83 13.18 -18.40
C SER A 146 4.13 13.95 -18.15
N GLU A 147 4.89 13.56 -17.13
CA GLU A 147 6.17 14.19 -16.81
C GLU A 147 7.21 13.97 -17.91
N VAL A 148 7.34 12.76 -18.43
CA VAL A 148 8.27 12.46 -19.53
C VAL A 148 7.93 13.26 -20.78
N LEU A 149 6.65 13.41 -21.13
CA LEU A 149 6.21 14.24 -22.25
C LEU A 149 6.58 15.72 -22.05
N SER A 150 6.52 16.23 -20.82
CA SER A 150 6.98 17.57 -20.46
C SER A 150 8.49 17.70 -20.59
N LEU A 151 9.24 16.76 -20.01
CA LEU A 151 10.70 16.76 -20.00
C LEU A 151 11.32 16.67 -21.40
N ARG A 152 10.71 15.91 -22.32
CA ARG A 152 11.17 15.80 -23.72
C ARG A 152 11.24 17.14 -24.45
N ARG A 153 10.45 18.13 -24.03
CA ARG A 153 10.38 19.47 -24.63
C ARG A 153 11.36 20.44 -23.99
N ARG A 154 12.11 20.03 -22.95
CA ARG A 154 13.10 20.87 -22.29
C ARG A 154 14.34 21.04 -23.17
N GLU A 155 14.89 22.22 -23.15
CA GLU A 155 16.05 22.60 -24.03
C GLU A 155 17.24 21.68 -23.87
N TYR A 156 17.57 21.25 -22.65
CA TYR A 156 18.70 20.36 -22.40
C TYR A 156 18.48 18.94 -23.00
N VAL A 157 17.24 18.47 -23.09
CA VAL A 157 16.90 17.18 -23.73
C VAL A 157 16.99 17.35 -25.25
N LEU A 158 16.46 18.45 -25.79
CA LEU A 158 16.54 18.76 -27.21
C LEU A 158 18.00 18.93 -27.68
N ALA A 159 18.83 19.60 -26.87
CA ALA A 159 20.27 19.73 -27.15
C ALA A 159 20.96 18.35 -27.17
N ALA A 160 20.67 17.45 -26.24
CA ALA A 160 21.21 16.10 -26.22
C ALA A 160 20.81 15.30 -27.48
N VAL A 161 19.56 15.44 -27.95
CA VAL A 161 19.09 14.84 -29.21
C VAL A 161 19.87 15.42 -30.40
N ALA A 162 20.03 16.74 -30.46
CA ALA A 162 20.76 17.43 -31.56
C ALA A 162 22.25 17.02 -31.64
N LEU A 163 22.85 16.71 -30.49
CA LEU A 163 24.23 16.18 -30.39
C LEU A 163 24.35 14.69 -30.73
N GLY A 164 23.22 14.01 -31.09
CA GLY A 164 23.21 12.61 -31.49
C GLY A 164 23.24 11.61 -30.35
N SER A 165 22.88 12.03 -29.12
CA SER A 165 22.79 11.11 -27.99
C SER A 165 21.75 10.02 -28.24
N SER A 166 22.05 8.77 -27.85
CA SER A 166 21.12 7.66 -28.02
C SER A 166 19.88 7.82 -27.17
N PRO A 167 18.71 7.31 -27.61
CA PRO A 167 17.47 7.32 -26.84
C PRO A 167 17.63 6.71 -25.44
N GLU A 168 18.36 5.61 -25.34
CA GLU A 168 18.63 4.93 -24.09
C GLU A 168 19.44 5.81 -23.12
N TRP A 169 20.46 6.49 -23.61
CA TRP A 169 21.28 7.40 -22.83
C TRP A 169 20.44 8.57 -22.29
N ILE A 170 19.60 9.19 -23.13
CA ILE A 170 18.70 10.27 -22.73
C ILE A 170 17.73 9.78 -21.65
N GLY A 171 17.12 8.60 -21.84
CA GLY A 171 16.21 8.00 -20.88
C GLY A 171 16.86 7.80 -19.51
N ARG A 172 18.05 7.18 -19.48
CA ARG A 172 18.75 6.84 -18.22
C ARG A 172 19.41 8.06 -17.57
N LYS A 173 19.97 8.98 -18.34
CA LYS A 173 20.78 10.09 -17.82
C LYS A 173 19.96 11.34 -17.49
N HIS A 174 18.87 11.59 -18.21
CA HIS A 174 18.07 12.80 -18.08
C HIS A 174 16.65 12.54 -17.59
N LEU A 175 15.92 11.61 -18.20
CA LEU A 175 14.49 11.45 -17.89
C LEU A 175 14.27 10.68 -16.59
N PHE A 176 14.89 9.52 -16.43
CA PHE A 176 14.69 8.69 -15.23
C PHE A 176 15.08 9.42 -13.93
N PRO A 177 16.27 10.08 -13.82
CA PRO A 177 16.63 10.80 -12.61
C PRO A 177 15.72 12.00 -12.32
N ALA A 178 15.11 12.60 -13.35
CA ALA A 178 14.18 13.71 -13.18
C ALA A 178 12.79 13.26 -12.74
N VAL A 179 12.31 12.09 -13.21
CA VAL A 179 11.01 11.52 -12.87
C VAL A 179 11.01 10.84 -11.50
N LEU A 180 12.13 10.20 -11.11
CA LEU A 180 12.20 9.40 -9.89
C LEU A 180 11.83 10.17 -8.61
N PRO A 181 12.31 11.40 -8.36
CA PRO A 181 11.92 12.16 -7.17
C PRO A 181 10.42 12.45 -7.10
N LEU A 182 9.78 12.73 -8.23
CA LEU A 182 8.33 12.92 -8.32
C LEU A 182 7.59 11.66 -7.93
N VAL A 183 7.98 10.52 -8.48
CA VAL A 183 7.36 9.22 -8.19
C VAL A 183 7.54 8.84 -6.73
N LEU A 184 8.73 9.03 -6.16
CA LEU A 184 9.01 8.76 -4.75
C LEU A 184 8.25 9.70 -3.80
N SER A 185 7.94 10.92 -4.21
CA SER A 185 7.17 11.85 -3.37
C SER A 185 5.70 11.42 -3.20
N ILE A 186 5.16 10.66 -4.15
CA ILE A 186 3.78 10.18 -4.14
C ILE A 186 3.68 8.79 -3.46
N ALA A 187 4.80 8.07 -3.31
CA ALA A 187 4.82 6.72 -2.79
C ALA A 187 4.12 6.54 -1.43
N PRO A 188 4.31 7.42 -0.41
CA PRO A 188 3.63 7.27 0.87
C PRO A 188 2.11 7.28 0.73
N LEU A 189 1.56 8.14 -0.14
CA LEU A 189 0.12 8.19 -0.38
C LEU A 189 -0.38 6.92 -1.08
N SER A 190 0.40 6.36 -1.99
CA SER A 190 0.06 5.10 -2.67
C SER A 190 0.05 3.92 -1.70
N ILE A 191 0.97 3.89 -0.73
CA ILE A 191 0.98 2.90 0.36
C ILE A 191 -0.30 3.03 1.20
N CYS A 192 -0.70 4.26 1.58
CA CYS A 192 -1.97 4.50 2.27
C CYS A 192 -3.17 3.91 1.52
N HIS A 193 -3.26 4.19 0.23
CA HIS A 193 -4.35 3.67 -0.60
C HIS A 193 -4.34 2.14 -0.69
N ALA A 194 -3.17 1.52 -0.77
CA ALA A 194 -3.04 0.07 -0.80
C ALA A 194 -3.49 -0.56 0.53
N ILE A 195 -3.05 -0.02 1.67
CA ILE A 195 -3.44 -0.48 3.01
C ILE A 195 -4.95 -0.33 3.22
N LEU A 196 -5.53 0.82 2.87
CA LEU A 196 -6.99 1.03 3.01
C LEU A 196 -7.79 0.09 2.11
N THR A 197 -7.30 -0.17 0.90
CA THR A 197 -7.96 -1.10 -0.03
C THR A 197 -7.88 -2.53 0.49
N GLU A 198 -6.71 -2.95 0.99
CA GLU A 198 -6.51 -4.25 1.64
C GLU A 198 -7.45 -4.39 2.84
N ALA A 199 -7.44 -3.40 3.75
CA ALA A 199 -8.30 -3.43 4.94
C ALA A 199 -9.79 -3.54 4.58
N GLY A 200 -10.24 -2.84 3.52
CA GLY A 200 -11.61 -2.96 3.02
C GLY A 200 -11.95 -4.36 2.48
N ILE A 201 -11.01 -5.00 1.77
CA ILE A 201 -11.16 -6.35 1.24
C ILE A 201 -11.18 -7.38 2.38
N SER A 202 -10.26 -7.26 3.33
CA SER A 202 -10.18 -8.12 4.52
C SER A 202 -11.40 -7.95 5.44
N PHE A 203 -11.94 -6.73 5.53
CA PHE A 203 -13.21 -6.47 6.23
C PHE A 203 -14.39 -7.23 5.61
N LEU A 204 -14.40 -7.44 4.29
CA LEU A 204 -15.42 -8.25 3.60
C LEU A 204 -15.16 -9.77 3.70
N GLY A 205 -14.15 -10.20 4.46
CA GLY A 205 -13.81 -11.62 4.61
C GLY A 205 -13.04 -12.24 3.44
N LEU A 206 -12.47 -11.40 2.57
CA LEU A 206 -11.74 -11.83 1.36
C LEU A 206 -10.23 -11.62 1.50
N GLY A 207 -9.77 -11.30 2.70
CA GLY A 207 -8.37 -11.18 3.05
C GLY A 207 -7.66 -12.52 3.15
N ASP A 208 -6.45 -12.50 3.71
CA ASP A 208 -5.71 -13.71 4.02
C ASP A 208 -6.36 -14.44 5.20
N SER A 209 -6.59 -15.75 5.06
CA SER A 209 -7.17 -16.58 6.11
C SER A 209 -6.12 -17.09 7.12
N GLU A 210 -4.86 -17.07 6.74
CA GLU A 210 -3.76 -17.59 7.58
C GLU A 210 -3.05 -16.47 8.36
N ASN A 211 -3.16 -15.24 7.89
CA ASN A 211 -2.50 -14.08 8.51
C ASN A 211 -3.51 -13.01 8.91
N VAL A 212 -3.37 -12.56 10.14
CA VAL A 212 -4.18 -11.45 10.66
C VAL A 212 -3.83 -10.16 9.92
N SER A 213 -4.85 -9.39 9.51
CA SER A 213 -4.73 -8.01 9.06
C SER A 213 -5.57 -7.07 9.91
N ILE A 214 -5.32 -5.76 9.80
CA ILE A 214 -6.16 -4.79 10.54
C ILE A 214 -7.60 -4.84 10.05
N GLY A 215 -7.82 -5.06 8.75
CA GLY A 215 -9.17 -5.21 8.19
C GLY A 215 -9.92 -6.43 8.76
N TYR A 216 -9.22 -7.55 8.94
CA TYR A 216 -9.77 -8.74 9.60
C TYR A 216 -10.21 -8.44 11.05
N LEU A 217 -9.36 -7.77 11.84
CA LEU A 217 -9.71 -7.42 13.23
C LEU A 217 -10.94 -6.52 13.31
N ILE A 218 -11.06 -5.52 12.43
CA ILE A 218 -12.21 -4.63 12.37
C ILE A 218 -13.48 -5.41 11.96
N SER A 219 -13.35 -6.34 11.00
CA SER A 219 -14.47 -7.20 10.58
C SER A 219 -14.99 -8.07 11.71
N ASN A 220 -14.08 -8.73 12.44
CA ASN A 220 -14.44 -9.56 13.59
C ASN A 220 -15.13 -8.74 14.70
N ALA A 221 -14.62 -7.55 14.96
CA ALA A 221 -15.17 -6.65 15.97
C ALA A 221 -16.58 -6.12 15.67
N ASN A 222 -17.00 -6.12 14.40
CA ASN A 222 -18.26 -5.52 13.97
C ASN A 222 -19.49 -6.07 14.69
N ASN A 223 -19.48 -7.37 14.99
CA ASN A 223 -20.60 -8.03 15.70
C ASN A 223 -20.65 -7.67 17.18
N PHE A 224 -19.56 -7.15 17.75
CA PHE A 224 -19.38 -6.92 19.19
C PHE A 224 -19.19 -5.44 19.56
N ILE A 225 -19.47 -4.51 18.65
CA ILE A 225 -19.18 -3.09 18.81
C ILE A 225 -19.86 -2.46 20.04
N PHE A 226 -21.04 -2.96 20.44
CA PHE A 226 -21.78 -2.45 21.59
C PHE A 226 -21.41 -3.13 22.90
N SER A 227 -20.88 -4.37 22.86
CA SER A 227 -20.48 -5.12 24.06
C SER A 227 -19.00 -4.97 24.37
N SER A 228 -18.16 -4.90 23.34
CA SER A 228 -16.71 -4.94 23.46
C SER A 228 -16.07 -3.89 22.53
N TRP A 229 -16.34 -2.61 22.84
CA TRP A 229 -15.96 -1.45 22.03
C TRP A 229 -14.46 -1.41 21.70
N TRP A 230 -13.59 -1.95 22.56
CA TRP A 230 -12.14 -1.96 22.39
C TRP A 230 -11.70 -2.78 21.18
N MET A 231 -12.43 -3.85 20.83
CA MET A 231 -12.12 -4.70 19.68
C MET A 231 -12.20 -3.92 18.37
N PHE A 232 -13.08 -2.94 18.27
CA PHE A 232 -13.22 -2.08 17.09
C PHE A 232 -12.31 -0.84 17.17
N PHE A 233 -12.24 -0.23 18.35
CA PHE A 233 -11.55 1.03 18.56
C PHE A 233 -10.04 0.93 18.31
N PHE A 234 -9.34 -0.05 18.90
CA PHE A 234 -7.89 -0.14 18.79
C PHE A 234 -7.39 -0.47 17.38
N PRO A 235 -7.95 -1.46 16.65
CA PRO A 235 -7.57 -1.68 15.25
C PRO A 235 -7.93 -0.49 14.36
N GLY A 236 -9.10 0.14 14.53
CA GLY A 236 -9.51 1.32 13.79
C GLY A 236 -8.60 2.53 14.03
N ALA A 237 -8.23 2.78 15.30
CA ALA A 237 -7.29 3.84 15.67
C ALA A 237 -5.90 3.56 15.08
N SER A 238 -5.41 2.32 15.15
CA SER A 238 -4.10 1.95 14.59
C SER A 238 -4.05 2.13 13.07
N LEU A 239 -5.10 1.74 12.35
CA LEU A 239 -5.21 1.99 10.91
C LEU A 239 -5.21 3.49 10.60
N THR A 240 -6.00 4.26 11.32
CA THR A 240 -6.09 5.72 11.15
C THR A 240 -4.74 6.39 11.39
N LEU A 241 -4.06 6.03 12.47
CA LEU A 241 -2.74 6.58 12.80
C LEU A 241 -1.69 6.21 11.73
N THR A 242 -1.72 4.99 11.21
CA THR A 242 -0.81 4.53 10.15
C THR A 242 -1.02 5.34 8.87
N VAL A 243 -2.26 5.47 8.42
CA VAL A 243 -2.62 6.24 7.22
C VAL A 243 -2.27 7.72 7.40
N MET A 244 -2.56 8.30 8.57
CA MET A 244 -2.20 9.68 8.90
C MET A 244 -0.68 9.88 8.88
N GLY A 245 0.09 8.94 9.43
CA GLY A 245 1.55 8.97 9.43
C GLY A 245 2.13 9.04 8.01
N PHE A 246 1.73 8.13 7.12
CA PHE A 246 2.16 8.15 5.71
C PHE A 246 1.69 9.40 4.96
N SER A 247 0.47 9.87 5.21
CA SER A 247 -0.08 11.09 4.59
C SER A 247 0.74 12.32 4.98
N LEU A 248 1.12 12.47 6.27
CA LEU A 248 1.95 13.57 6.75
C LEU A 248 3.35 13.56 6.12
N ILE A 249 3.93 12.38 5.87
CA ILE A 249 5.21 12.23 5.19
C ILE A 249 5.13 12.77 3.75
N SER A 250 4.03 12.48 3.04
CA SER A 250 3.81 12.98 1.68
C SER A 250 3.71 14.51 1.62
N TYR A 251 3.21 15.15 2.68
CA TYR A 251 2.96 16.60 2.71
C TYR A 251 4.21 17.45 3.04
N GLN A 252 5.28 16.83 3.55
CA GLN A 252 6.49 17.54 4.00
C GLN A 252 7.55 17.77 2.90
N LYS A 253 7.28 17.38 1.66
CA LYS A 253 8.13 17.62 0.48
C LYS A 253 7.54 18.68 -0.43
#